data_7b6cb3c9d31fb13f7f414bac7f2d3428
#
_entry.id   7b6cb3c9d31fb13f7f414bac7f2d3428
#
_cell.length_a   1.000
_cell.length_b   1.000
_cell.length_c   1.000
_cell.angle_alpha   90.00
_cell.angle_beta   90.00
_cell.angle_gamma   90.00
#
_symmetry.space_group_name_H-M   'P 1'
#
loop_
_entity.id
_entity.type
_entity.pdbx_description
1 polymer ?
#
loop_
_entity_poly.entity_id
_entity_poly.type
_entity_poly.pdbx_seq_one_letter_code
_entity_poly.pdbx_strand_id
1 'polypeptide(L)'
;ACMEGIFFSGSFCSIFWLKKRGVLPGLCFSNELISRDEGLHLEFAVALYHHLEDKSAPVADIVRGAVAIEESFITEALPCKLIGMDAEQMKQYIRYVADRLMKQLGLPAIYGAENPFAWMETISLEGKTNFFEKRVGDYSKRMVEAGDSVRFDEEF
;
A
#
# COMPACT_ATOMS: atom_id res chain seq x y z
N ALA A 1 7.71 10.72 -6.44
CA ALA A 1 6.71 10.75 -5.37
C ALA A 1 5.35 10.20 -5.82
N CYS A 2 4.73 10.68 -6.94
CA CYS A 2 3.43 10.16 -7.38
C CYS A 2 3.48 8.68 -7.78
N MET A 3 4.54 8.22 -8.41
CA MET A 3 4.72 6.81 -8.77
C MET A 3 4.62 5.91 -7.53
N GLU A 4 5.45 6.18 -6.53
CA GLU A 4 5.57 5.35 -5.33
C GLU A 4 4.44 5.58 -4.31
N GLY A 5 3.87 6.80 -4.30
CA GLY A 5 2.89 7.19 -3.29
C GLY A 5 1.42 7.09 -3.73
N ILE A 6 1.14 7.11 -5.04
CA ILE A 6 -0.25 7.14 -5.55
C ILE A 6 -0.57 5.92 -6.40
N PHE A 7 0.21 5.63 -7.47
CA PHE A 7 -0.15 4.61 -8.46
C PHE A 7 -0.20 3.17 -7.95
N PHE A 8 0.38 2.86 -6.80
CA PHE A 8 0.29 1.53 -6.19
C PHE A 8 -0.72 1.46 -5.05
N SER A 9 -1.30 2.60 -4.66
CA SER A 9 -2.12 2.68 -3.46
C SER A 9 -3.39 1.83 -3.53
N GLY A 10 -4.08 1.85 -4.66
CA GLY A 10 -5.27 1.04 -4.89
C GLY A 10 -4.97 -0.45 -4.92
N SER A 11 -3.89 -0.85 -5.60
CA SER A 11 -3.45 -2.25 -5.68
C SER A 11 -3.03 -2.80 -4.32
N PHE A 12 -2.22 -2.07 -3.56
CA PHE A 12 -1.84 -2.47 -2.20
C PHE A 12 -3.06 -2.60 -1.29
N CYS A 13 -3.97 -1.63 -1.33
CA CYS A 13 -5.20 -1.68 -0.55
C CYS A 13 -6.05 -2.92 -0.88
N SER A 14 -6.17 -3.27 -2.16
CA SER A 14 -6.90 -4.45 -2.62
C SER A 14 -6.30 -5.74 -2.06
N ILE A 15 -4.97 -5.88 -2.06
CA ILE A 15 -4.29 -7.06 -1.52
C ILE A 15 -4.37 -7.08 0.03
N PHE A 16 -4.30 -5.94 0.69
CA PHE A 16 -4.53 -5.85 2.14
C PHE A 16 -5.96 -6.21 2.54
N TRP A 17 -6.96 -5.95 1.67
CA TRP A 17 -8.30 -6.45 1.86
C TRP A 17 -8.36 -7.98 1.84
N LEU A 18 -7.59 -8.65 0.97
CA LEU A 18 -7.43 -10.10 0.98
C LEU A 18 -6.80 -10.59 2.28
N LYS A 19 -5.80 -9.87 2.81
CA LYS A 19 -5.19 -10.15 4.13
C LYS A 19 -6.24 -10.11 5.24
N LYS A 20 -7.07 -9.07 5.27
CA LYS A 20 -8.19 -8.95 6.23
C LYS A 20 -9.14 -10.15 6.18
N ARG A 21 -9.31 -10.76 5.00
CA ARG A 21 -10.13 -11.96 4.78
C ARG A 21 -9.41 -13.27 5.10
N GLY A 22 -8.14 -13.24 5.44
CA GLY A 22 -7.33 -14.42 5.74
C GLY A 22 -7.02 -15.30 4.52
N VAL A 23 -7.13 -14.76 3.30
CA VAL A 23 -6.88 -15.50 2.05
C VAL A 23 -5.54 -15.11 1.43
N LEU A 24 -4.95 -16.03 0.62
CA LEU A 24 -3.70 -15.81 -0.12
C LEU A 24 -2.53 -15.30 0.76
N PRO A 25 -2.18 -15.97 1.84
CA PRO A 25 -1.23 -15.45 2.83
C PRO A 25 0.15 -15.15 2.25
N GLY A 26 0.62 -15.91 1.25
CA GLY A 26 1.90 -15.65 0.58
C GLY A 26 1.88 -14.33 -0.20
N LEU A 27 0.80 -14.06 -0.96
CA LEU A 27 0.61 -12.81 -1.67
C LEU A 27 0.52 -11.63 -0.69
N CYS A 28 -0.24 -11.79 0.40
CA CYS A 28 -0.37 -10.75 1.42
C CYS A 28 0.95 -10.44 2.09
N PHE A 29 1.76 -11.45 2.38
CA PHE A 29 3.09 -11.26 2.94
C PHE A 29 4.04 -10.52 1.98
N SER A 30 4.06 -10.91 0.69
CA SER A 30 4.82 -10.18 -0.33
C SER A 30 4.37 -8.72 -0.43
N ASN A 31 3.05 -8.47 -0.40
CA ASN A 31 2.49 -7.12 -0.45
C ASN A 31 2.95 -6.26 0.74
N GLU A 32 3.05 -6.82 1.93
CA GLU A 32 3.59 -6.11 3.12
C GLU A 32 5.05 -5.68 2.92
N LEU A 33 5.88 -6.57 2.36
CA LEU A 33 7.28 -6.26 2.11
C LEU A 33 7.42 -5.18 1.04
N ILE A 34 6.73 -5.35 -0.08
CA ILE A 34 6.78 -4.42 -1.21
C ILE A 34 6.23 -3.04 -0.78
N SER A 35 5.06 -2.99 -0.15
CA SER A 35 4.46 -1.70 0.25
C SER A 35 5.31 -0.94 1.26
N ARG A 36 6.09 -1.63 2.09
CA ARG A 36 7.05 -1.00 2.98
C ARG A 36 8.24 -0.43 2.21
N ASP A 37 8.78 -1.15 1.23
CA ASP A 37 9.88 -0.68 0.41
C ASP A 37 9.44 0.52 -0.44
N GLU A 38 8.23 0.51 -1.00
CA GLU A 38 7.64 1.67 -1.70
C GLU A 38 7.43 2.87 -0.76
N GLY A 39 7.12 2.62 0.51
CA GLY A 39 7.10 3.66 1.54
C GLY A 39 8.45 4.36 1.73
N LEU A 40 9.55 3.61 1.72
CA LEU A 40 10.91 4.17 1.78
C LEU A 40 11.27 4.95 0.51
N HIS A 41 10.90 4.44 -0.66
CA HIS A 41 11.09 5.16 -1.93
C HIS A 41 10.31 6.48 -1.93
N LEU A 42 9.09 6.49 -1.41
CA LEU A 42 8.29 7.70 -1.26
C LEU A 42 8.97 8.70 -0.32
N GLU A 43 9.42 8.26 0.85
CA GLU A 43 10.13 9.11 1.81
C GLU A 43 11.40 9.73 1.19
N PHE A 44 12.16 8.94 0.43
CA PHE A 44 13.31 9.43 -0.32
C PHE A 44 12.91 10.49 -1.35
N ALA A 45 11.85 10.26 -2.13
CA ALA A 45 11.36 11.21 -3.11
C ALA A 45 10.87 12.52 -2.48
N VAL A 46 10.24 12.44 -1.31
CA VAL A 46 9.82 13.61 -0.50
C VAL A 46 11.04 14.37 0.01
N ALA A 47 12.04 13.67 0.56
CA ALA A 47 13.28 14.28 1.01
C ALA A 47 14.00 15.01 -0.14
N LEU A 48 14.06 14.37 -1.32
CA LEU A 48 14.65 14.98 -2.52
C LEU A 48 13.90 16.25 -2.93
N TYR A 49 12.54 16.23 -2.91
CA TYR A 49 11.74 17.42 -3.19
C TYR A 49 12.07 18.58 -2.23
N HIS A 50 12.29 18.32 -0.96
CA HIS A 50 12.64 19.36 0.01
C HIS A 50 14.01 20.00 -0.25
N HIS A 51 14.92 19.29 -0.92
CA HIS A 51 16.25 19.78 -1.32
C HIS A 51 16.25 20.53 -2.66
N LEU A 52 15.15 20.54 -3.41
CA LEU A 52 15.07 21.32 -4.64
C LEU A 52 15.14 22.81 -4.32
N GLU A 53 15.99 23.54 -5.07
CA GLU A 53 16.07 25.00 -5.00
C GLU A 53 14.85 25.64 -5.67
N ASP A 54 14.47 25.13 -6.85
CA ASP A 54 13.28 25.57 -7.59
C ASP A 54 12.09 24.63 -7.32
N LYS A 55 11.04 25.19 -6.73
CA LYS A 55 9.75 24.54 -6.45
C LYS A 55 8.60 25.18 -7.24
N SER A 56 8.89 25.78 -8.40
CA SER A 56 7.89 26.44 -9.25
C SER A 56 6.96 25.47 -9.99
N ALA A 57 7.25 24.17 -10.00
CA ALA A 57 6.43 23.18 -10.66
C ALA A 57 5.00 23.13 -10.08
N PRO A 58 3.96 22.94 -10.93
CA PRO A 58 2.56 22.88 -10.49
C PRO A 58 2.24 21.54 -9.81
N VAL A 59 2.80 21.31 -8.63
CA VAL A 59 2.74 20.03 -7.91
C VAL A 59 1.30 19.56 -7.70
N ALA A 60 0.40 20.48 -7.34
CA ALA A 60 -1.01 20.12 -7.12
C ALA A 60 -1.68 19.58 -8.40
N ASP A 61 -1.36 20.14 -9.57
CA ASP A 61 -1.92 19.66 -10.83
C ASP A 61 -1.32 18.32 -11.25
N ILE A 62 -0.03 18.11 -10.99
CA ILE A 62 0.64 16.81 -11.20
C ILE A 62 -0.02 15.74 -10.31
N VAL A 63 -0.27 16.04 -9.05
CA VAL A 63 -0.93 15.12 -8.11
C VAL A 63 -2.38 14.85 -8.53
N ARG A 64 -3.15 15.86 -8.95
CA ARG A 64 -4.50 15.67 -9.50
C ARG A 64 -4.52 14.75 -10.73
N GLY A 65 -3.56 14.93 -11.63
CA GLY A 65 -3.38 14.06 -12.80
C GLY A 65 -3.09 12.61 -12.40
N ALA A 66 -2.21 12.38 -11.44
CA ALA A 66 -1.90 11.05 -10.93
C ALA A 66 -3.12 10.40 -10.27
N VAL A 67 -3.87 11.14 -9.45
CA VAL A 67 -5.11 10.65 -8.83
C VAL A 67 -6.14 10.24 -9.89
N ALA A 68 -6.35 11.06 -10.91
CA ALA A 68 -7.31 10.75 -11.98
C ALA A 68 -6.95 9.45 -12.73
N ILE A 69 -5.66 9.22 -12.98
CA ILE A 69 -5.17 7.98 -13.62
C ILE A 69 -5.42 6.77 -12.71
N GLU A 70 -5.06 6.85 -11.44
CA GLU A 70 -5.22 5.74 -10.48
C GLU A 70 -6.71 5.45 -10.22
N GLU A 71 -7.57 6.48 -10.14
CA GLU A 71 -9.02 6.30 -10.03
C GLU A 71 -9.61 5.59 -11.24
N SER A 72 -9.17 5.92 -12.46
CA SER A 72 -9.58 5.24 -13.68
C SER A 72 -9.16 3.77 -13.66
N PHE A 73 -7.89 3.52 -13.34
CA PHE A 73 -7.35 2.17 -13.23
C PHE A 73 -8.15 1.32 -12.24
N ILE A 74 -8.38 1.82 -11.02
CA ILE A 74 -9.10 1.07 -9.99
C ILE A 74 -10.58 0.84 -10.36
N THR A 75 -11.22 1.78 -11.03
CA THR A 75 -12.61 1.63 -11.48
C THR A 75 -12.75 0.52 -12.52
N GLU A 76 -11.77 0.39 -13.40
CA GLU A 76 -11.72 -0.68 -14.41
C GLU A 76 -11.33 -2.03 -13.79
N ALA A 77 -10.39 -2.04 -12.83
CA ALA A 77 -9.91 -3.25 -12.17
C ALA A 77 -10.93 -3.84 -11.17
N LEU A 78 -11.81 -3.02 -10.60
CA LEU A 78 -12.85 -3.42 -9.65
C LEU A 78 -14.26 -3.22 -10.23
N PRO A 79 -14.68 -4.02 -11.21
CA PRO A 79 -15.97 -3.84 -11.89
C PRO A 79 -17.17 -4.22 -11.01
N CYS A 80 -16.96 -4.80 -9.84
CA CYS A 80 -18.01 -5.23 -8.91
C CYS A 80 -17.79 -4.67 -7.51
N LYS A 81 -18.88 -4.53 -6.75
CA LYS A 81 -18.83 -4.19 -5.33
C LYS A 81 -18.40 -5.41 -4.52
N LEU A 82 -17.27 -5.29 -3.85
CA LEU A 82 -16.83 -6.26 -2.86
C LEU A 82 -17.37 -5.89 -1.48
N ILE A 83 -17.56 -6.89 -0.63
CA ILE A 83 -18.02 -6.65 0.76
C ILE A 83 -16.95 -5.86 1.52
N GLY A 84 -17.25 -4.59 1.81
CA GLY A 84 -16.36 -3.67 2.53
C GLY A 84 -15.24 -3.04 1.70
N MET A 85 -15.33 -3.11 0.37
CA MET A 85 -14.47 -2.38 -0.55
C MET A 85 -15.17 -2.23 -1.90
N ASP A 86 -15.52 -1.03 -2.28
CA ASP A 86 -16.09 -0.71 -3.60
C ASP A 86 -15.29 0.40 -4.30
N ALA A 87 -15.60 0.65 -5.57
CA ALA A 87 -14.86 1.61 -6.38
C ALA A 87 -14.90 3.04 -5.80
N GLU A 88 -16.02 3.46 -5.20
CA GLU A 88 -16.13 4.80 -4.63
C GLU A 88 -15.29 4.94 -3.34
N GLN A 89 -15.31 3.93 -2.48
CA GLN A 89 -14.42 3.88 -1.32
C GLN A 89 -12.95 3.87 -1.74
N MET A 90 -12.60 3.15 -2.82
CA MET A 90 -11.24 3.15 -3.34
C MET A 90 -10.82 4.50 -3.88
N LYS A 91 -11.68 5.21 -4.60
CA LYS A 91 -11.40 6.59 -5.06
C LYS A 91 -11.18 7.52 -3.85
N GLN A 92 -12.03 7.42 -2.83
CA GLN A 92 -11.85 8.18 -1.59
C GLN A 92 -10.50 7.87 -0.92
N TYR A 93 -10.10 6.58 -0.89
CA TYR A 93 -8.81 6.17 -0.34
C TYR A 93 -7.63 6.75 -1.14
N ILE A 94 -7.68 6.71 -2.47
CA ILE A 94 -6.64 7.29 -3.35
C ILE A 94 -6.51 8.80 -3.09
N ARG A 95 -7.62 9.54 -2.95
CA ARG A 95 -7.63 10.97 -2.58
C ARG A 95 -7.02 11.22 -1.20
N TYR A 96 -7.34 10.38 -0.23
CA TYR A 96 -6.74 10.44 1.10
C TYR A 96 -5.22 10.24 1.05
N VAL A 97 -4.74 9.27 0.28
CA VAL A 97 -3.31 9.01 0.10
C VAL A 97 -2.63 10.20 -0.59
N ALA A 98 -3.27 10.81 -1.60
CA ALA A 98 -2.77 12.02 -2.25
C ALA A 98 -2.66 13.21 -1.27
N ASP A 99 -3.63 13.42 -0.40
CA ASP A 99 -3.59 14.47 0.63
C ASP A 99 -2.46 14.22 1.65
N ARG A 100 -2.18 12.95 1.98
CA ARG A 100 -1.00 12.60 2.80
C ARG A 100 0.31 12.97 2.10
N LEU A 101 0.44 12.66 0.80
CA LEU A 101 1.60 13.06 0.00
C LEU A 101 1.75 14.57 -0.01
N MET A 102 0.69 15.34 -0.27
CA MET A 102 0.73 16.80 -0.24
C MET A 102 1.24 17.32 1.10
N LYS A 103 0.74 16.77 2.19
CA LYS A 103 1.20 17.13 3.55
C LYS A 103 2.68 16.83 3.76
N GLN A 104 3.17 15.67 3.29
CA GLN A 104 4.60 15.33 3.36
C GLN A 104 5.48 16.28 2.55
N LEU A 105 4.98 16.78 1.42
CA LEU A 105 5.64 17.80 0.59
C LEU A 105 5.56 19.21 1.21
N GLY A 106 4.86 19.40 2.33
CA GLY A 106 4.65 20.70 2.97
C GLY A 106 3.62 21.58 2.24
N LEU A 107 2.73 20.97 1.48
CA LEU A 107 1.71 21.63 0.65
C LEU A 107 0.30 21.41 1.21
N PRO A 108 -0.67 22.30 0.92
CA PRO A 108 -2.06 22.13 1.33
C PRO A 108 -2.69 20.86 0.73
N ALA A 109 -3.58 20.23 1.49
CA ALA A 109 -4.42 19.12 0.98
C ALA A 109 -5.27 19.60 -0.22
N ILE A 110 -5.54 18.70 -1.16
CA ILE A 110 -6.29 18.96 -2.38
C ILE A 110 -7.76 18.60 -2.21
N TYR A 111 -8.04 17.46 -1.54
CA TYR A 111 -9.36 16.83 -1.49
C TYR A 111 -10.02 16.93 -0.11
N GLY A 112 -9.25 17.06 0.97
CA GLY A 112 -9.75 16.97 2.33
C GLY A 112 -10.38 15.60 2.64
N ALA A 113 -9.86 14.55 2.02
CA ALA A 113 -10.44 13.22 2.10
C ALA A 113 -10.04 12.50 3.40
N GLU A 114 -11.00 11.76 3.98
CA GLU A 114 -10.77 10.88 5.12
C GLU A 114 -10.55 9.44 4.66
N ASN A 115 -9.83 8.66 5.47
CA ASN A 115 -9.59 7.26 5.18
C ASN A 115 -10.88 6.44 5.33
N PRO A 116 -11.44 5.86 4.25
CA PRO A 116 -12.68 5.06 4.33
C PRO A 116 -12.43 3.67 4.91
N PHE A 117 -11.17 3.26 5.06
CA PHE A 117 -10.77 1.92 5.48
C PHE A 117 -10.06 1.94 6.84
N ALA A 118 -10.80 1.98 7.94
CA ALA A 118 -10.24 1.94 9.30
C ALA A 118 -9.29 0.74 9.52
N TRP A 119 -9.55 -0.38 8.85
CA TRP A 119 -8.69 -1.57 8.92
C TRP A 119 -7.30 -1.37 8.30
N MET A 120 -7.11 -0.40 7.39
CA MET A 120 -5.80 -0.05 6.85
C MET A 120 -4.87 0.57 7.91
N GLU A 121 -5.43 1.27 8.88
CA GLU A 121 -4.65 1.83 9.99
C GLU A 121 -4.08 0.71 10.89
N THR A 122 -4.89 -0.31 11.18
CA THR A 122 -4.45 -1.48 11.94
C THR A 122 -3.30 -2.21 11.25
N ILE A 123 -3.41 -2.44 9.93
CA ILE A 123 -2.35 -3.07 9.13
C ILE A 123 -1.08 -2.23 9.11
N SER A 124 -1.21 -0.90 9.00
CA SER A 124 -0.08 0.03 9.04
C SER A 124 0.65 0.00 10.40
N LEU A 125 -0.08 -0.17 11.51
CA LEU A 125 0.52 -0.32 12.85
C LEU A 125 1.25 -1.66 12.98
N GLU A 126 0.68 -2.75 12.48
CA GLU A 126 1.33 -4.07 12.46
C GLU A 126 2.61 -4.08 11.60
N GLY A 127 2.65 -3.31 10.52
CA GLY A 127 3.83 -3.16 9.65
C GLY A 127 5.02 -2.46 10.32
N LYS A 128 4.79 -1.72 11.42
CA LYS A 128 5.84 -1.08 12.22
C LYS A 128 6.52 -2.02 13.22
N THR A 129 5.98 -3.23 13.42
CA THR A 129 6.64 -4.24 14.25
C THR A 129 7.92 -4.76 13.59
N ASN A 130 8.91 -5.13 14.41
CA ASN A 130 10.25 -5.52 13.95
C ASN A 130 10.18 -6.59 12.86
N PHE A 131 10.67 -6.26 11.67
CA PHE A 131 10.66 -7.13 10.48
C PHE A 131 11.27 -8.51 10.74
N PHE A 132 12.33 -8.57 11.52
CA PHE A 132 13.04 -9.82 11.81
C PHE A 132 12.24 -10.71 12.77
N GLU A 133 11.55 -10.15 13.75
CA GLU A 133 10.71 -10.91 14.69
C GLU A 133 9.47 -11.47 13.98
N LYS A 134 8.80 -10.70 13.14
CA LYS A 134 7.63 -11.13 12.39
C LYS A 134 7.97 -12.25 11.40
N ARG A 135 9.11 -12.18 10.71
CA ARG A 135 9.57 -13.18 9.75
C ARG A 135 9.83 -14.54 10.40
N VAL A 136 10.46 -14.55 11.56
CA VAL A 136 10.74 -15.79 12.32
C VAL A 136 9.46 -16.39 12.88
N GLY A 137 8.54 -15.56 13.41
CA GLY A 137 7.26 -16.01 13.95
C GLY A 137 6.32 -16.62 12.91
N ASP A 138 6.21 -16.03 11.73
CA ASP A 138 5.33 -16.53 10.67
C ASP A 138 5.89 -17.78 9.98
N TYR A 139 7.20 -17.91 9.89
CA TYR A 139 7.85 -19.10 9.33
C TYR A 139 7.79 -20.29 10.31
N SER A 140 7.99 -20.05 11.61
CA SER A 140 7.94 -21.09 12.63
C SER A 140 6.53 -21.66 12.82
N LYS A 141 5.48 -20.83 12.78
CA LYS A 141 4.09 -21.30 12.86
C LYS A 141 3.71 -22.23 11.71
N ARG A 142 4.17 -21.93 10.48
CA ARG A 142 3.88 -22.78 9.32
C ARG A 142 4.61 -24.11 9.33
N MET A 143 5.85 -24.15 9.80
CA MET A 143 6.58 -25.43 9.92
C MET A 143 6.03 -26.32 11.03
N VAL A 144 5.47 -25.75 12.10
CA VAL A 144 4.86 -26.51 13.19
C VAL A 144 3.46 -27.05 12.81
N GLU A 145 2.70 -26.31 12.00
CA GLU A 145 1.38 -26.77 11.54
C GLU A 145 1.45 -27.72 10.35
N ALA A 146 2.51 -27.67 9.55
CA ALA A 146 2.64 -28.50 8.36
C ALA A 146 3.10 -29.93 8.64
N GLY A 147 3.44 -30.35 9.86
CA GLY A 147 3.70 -31.75 10.23
C GLY A 147 4.48 -32.64 9.23
N ASP A 148 4.91 -32.07 8.11
CA ASP A 148 5.59 -32.72 7.01
C ASP A 148 7.09 -32.43 7.08
N SER A 149 7.81 -33.48 7.50
CA SER A 149 9.26 -33.53 7.30
C SER A 149 9.54 -33.45 5.80
N VAL A 150 10.22 -32.38 5.37
CA VAL A 150 10.79 -32.31 4.02
C VAL A 150 11.68 -33.52 3.83
N ARG A 151 11.26 -34.46 2.98
CA ARG A 151 12.09 -35.60 2.59
C ARG A 151 13.03 -35.14 1.48
N PHE A 152 14.33 -35.29 1.72
CA PHE A 152 15.40 -34.99 0.75
C PHE A 152 15.85 -36.22 -0.06
N ASP A 153 15.03 -37.24 -0.12
CA ASP A 153 15.31 -38.58 -0.64
C ASP A 153 14.54 -38.90 -1.96
N GLU A 154 14.07 -37.91 -2.68
CA GLU A 154 13.62 -38.10 -4.08
C GLU A 154 14.83 -38.01 -5.01
N GLU A 155 15.30 -39.19 -5.47
CA GLU A 155 16.23 -39.28 -6.59
C GLU A 155 15.55 -38.80 -7.89
N PHE A 156 16.23 -37.91 -8.62
CA PHE A 156 15.81 -37.46 -9.95
C PHE A 156 16.14 -38.50 -11.02
#